data_79c4e1aedfbec827d636d68dd9a43b74
#
_entry.id   79c4e1aedfbec827d636d68dd9a43b74
#
_cell.length_a   1.000
_cell.length_b   1.000
_cell.length_c   1.000
_cell.angle_alpha   90.00
_cell.angle_beta   90.00
_cell.angle_gamma   90.00
#
_symmetry.space_group_name_H-M   'P 1'
#
loop_
_entity.id
_entity.type
_entity.pdbx_description
1 polymer ?
#
loop_
_entity_poly.entity_id
_entity_poly.type
_entity_poly.pdbx_seq_one_letter_code
_entity_poly.pdbx_strand_id
1 'polypeptide(L)'
;AFIGLAQSEMRLPALVMNMAVSGVAFVQFQRAGHFRWKVFWPFALTSIPMAWLGAQVVLDPLVFERILAVCLLVAAARLLGLFGSPEKPVQPVNTPVALASGGVLGAVSGMIGIGGGIFLSPLLILLRWAEARTAAAVSALFILVNSAAGALGAFQRGESVHSGTGVWMAAAMLGALLGSHLGARRLSPRWVQRMLGIVLVLASLKLFVP
;
A
#
# COMPACT_ATOMS: atom_id res chain seq x y z
N ALA A 1 -16.57 -3.58 6.14
CA ALA A 1 -16.94 -4.71 7.00
C ALA A 1 -17.51 -4.28 8.37
N PHE A 2 -17.11 -3.15 8.98
CA PHE A 2 -17.69 -2.67 10.24
C PHE A 2 -19.02 -1.88 10.06
N ILE A 3 -19.34 -1.44 8.85
CA ILE A 3 -20.41 -0.47 8.60
C ILE A 3 -21.50 -1.09 7.69
N GLY A 4 -21.40 -2.37 7.31
CA GLY A 4 -22.39 -3.05 6.48
C GLY A 4 -22.56 -2.49 5.05
N LEU A 5 -21.60 -1.67 4.58
CA LEU A 5 -21.61 -1.10 3.24
C LEU A 5 -21.18 -2.14 2.20
N ALA A 6 -21.77 -2.10 1.02
CA ALA A 6 -21.37 -2.92 -0.10
C ALA A 6 -19.91 -2.58 -0.52
N GLN A 7 -19.19 -3.57 -1.05
CA GLN A 7 -17.78 -3.42 -1.42
C GLN A 7 -17.55 -2.33 -2.48
N SER A 8 -18.49 -2.18 -3.41
CA SER A 8 -18.50 -1.12 -4.42
C SER A 8 -18.59 0.29 -3.82
N GLU A 9 -19.27 0.44 -2.67
CA GLU A 9 -19.44 1.72 -1.98
C GLU A 9 -18.22 2.10 -1.14
N MET A 10 -17.33 1.14 -0.81
CA MET A 10 -16.16 1.38 0.03
C MET A 10 -14.88 1.66 -0.78
N ARG A 11 -14.82 1.23 -2.03
CA ARG A 11 -13.60 1.25 -2.84
C ARG A 11 -13.14 2.66 -3.20
N LEU A 12 -13.98 3.49 -3.79
CA LEU A 12 -13.63 4.87 -4.14
C LEU A 12 -13.32 5.72 -2.91
N PRO A 13 -14.11 5.70 -1.81
CA PRO A 13 -13.71 6.32 -0.56
C PRO A 13 -12.34 5.89 -0.02
N ALA A 14 -12.05 4.59 -0.05
CA ALA A 14 -10.75 4.07 0.39
C ALA A 14 -9.59 4.58 -0.46
N LEU A 15 -9.76 4.64 -1.78
CA LEU A 15 -8.75 5.18 -2.69
C LEU A 15 -8.50 6.67 -2.45
N VAL A 16 -9.55 7.46 -2.24
CA VAL A 16 -9.43 8.90 -1.90
C VAL A 16 -8.74 9.11 -0.55
N MET A 17 -9.09 8.33 0.46
CA MET A 17 -8.41 8.36 1.76
C MET A 17 -6.93 7.97 1.64
N ASN A 18 -6.64 6.93 0.85
CA ASN A 18 -5.26 6.51 0.58
C ASN A 18 -4.44 7.60 -0.09
N MET A 19 -5.02 8.36 -1.03
CA MET A 19 -4.34 9.49 -1.67
C MET A 19 -3.96 10.56 -0.65
N ALA A 20 -4.88 10.94 0.24
CA ALA A 20 -4.63 11.95 1.26
C ALA A 20 -3.54 11.50 2.26
N VAL A 21 -3.68 10.30 2.81
CA VAL A 21 -2.76 9.72 3.80
C VAL A 21 -1.37 9.49 3.21
N SER A 22 -1.30 8.89 2.02
CA SER A 22 -0.03 8.58 1.36
C SER A 22 0.68 9.83 0.84
N GLY A 23 -0.06 10.86 0.42
CA GLY A 23 0.49 12.15 0.05
C GLY A 23 1.20 12.81 1.23
N VAL A 24 0.57 12.84 2.41
CA VAL A 24 1.19 13.34 3.66
C VAL A 24 2.44 12.53 4.00
N ALA A 25 2.34 11.21 3.99
CA ALA A 25 3.45 10.32 4.29
C ALA A 25 4.62 10.54 3.30
N PHE A 26 4.34 10.59 2.00
CA PHE A 26 5.35 10.82 0.97
C PHE A 26 6.11 12.12 1.21
N VAL A 27 5.41 13.23 1.41
CA VAL A 27 6.05 14.53 1.66
C VAL A 27 6.97 14.47 2.88
N GLN A 28 6.57 13.81 3.96
CA GLN A 28 7.38 13.70 5.16
C GLN A 28 8.63 12.84 4.97
N PHE A 29 8.50 11.67 4.33
CA PHE A 29 9.63 10.80 4.03
C PHE A 29 10.57 11.40 2.96
N GLN A 30 10.03 12.12 1.99
CA GLN A 30 10.82 12.85 0.99
C GLN A 30 11.64 13.97 1.63
N ARG A 31 11.01 14.79 2.51
CA ARG A 31 11.71 15.85 3.26
C ARG A 31 12.78 15.30 4.21
N ALA A 32 12.62 14.06 4.66
CA ALA A 32 13.64 13.36 5.46
C ALA A 32 14.75 12.71 4.61
N GLY A 33 14.72 12.87 3.26
CA GLY A 33 15.77 12.38 2.35
C GLY A 33 15.72 10.88 2.05
N HIS A 34 14.62 10.21 2.38
CA HIS A 34 14.52 8.75 2.21
C HIS A 34 13.99 8.31 0.84
N PHE A 35 13.48 9.21 0.01
CA PHE A 35 12.94 8.85 -1.30
C PHE A 35 14.05 8.62 -2.33
N ARG A 36 13.91 7.54 -3.12
CA ARG A 36 14.84 7.15 -4.19
C ARG A 36 14.08 6.94 -5.50
N TRP A 37 14.21 7.90 -6.44
CA TRP A 37 13.54 7.83 -7.73
C TRP A 37 13.88 6.55 -8.52
N LYS A 38 15.16 6.13 -8.49
CA LYS A 38 15.63 4.92 -9.19
C LYS A 38 14.94 3.63 -8.73
N VAL A 39 14.45 3.60 -7.50
CA VAL A 39 13.68 2.46 -6.96
C VAL A 39 12.20 2.56 -7.37
N PHE A 40 11.66 3.78 -7.45
CA PHE A 40 10.24 4.01 -7.69
C PHE A 40 9.80 3.81 -9.14
N TRP A 41 10.52 4.43 -10.11
CA TRP A 41 10.05 4.57 -11.49
C TRP A 41 9.75 3.25 -12.21
N PRO A 42 10.52 2.13 -12.01
CA PRO A 42 10.24 0.89 -12.72
C PRO A 42 8.89 0.29 -12.32
N PHE A 43 8.57 0.39 -11.04
CA PHE A 43 7.27 -0.07 -10.54
C PHE A 43 6.13 0.83 -11.03
N ALA A 44 6.30 2.15 -10.98
CA ALA A 44 5.27 3.11 -11.33
C ALA A 44 4.86 3.01 -12.80
N LEU A 45 5.82 2.78 -13.71
CA LEU A 45 5.59 2.73 -15.15
C LEU A 45 4.54 1.68 -15.55
N THR A 46 4.56 0.53 -14.94
CA THR A 46 3.61 -0.56 -15.24
C THR A 46 2.42 -0.57 -14.28
N SER A 47 2.62 -0.16 -13.03
CA SER A 47 1.57 -0.24 -12.03
C SER A 47 0.44 0.77 -12.26
N ILE A 48 0.76 1.98 -12.71
CA ILE A 48 -0.25 3.03 -12.92
C ILE A 48 -1.31 2.61 -13.95
N PRO A 49 -0.94 2.21 -15.19
CA PRO A 49 -1.94 1.74 -16.15
C PRO A 49 -2.65 0.47 -15.69
N MET A 50 -1.93 -0.44 -15.02
CA MET A 50 -2.53 -1.68 -14.52
C MET A 50 -3.46 -1.44 -13.33
N ALA A 51 -3.25 -0.41 -12.51
CA ALA A 51 -4.17 -0.02 -11.45
C ALA A 51 -5.48 0.55 -12.01
N TRP A 52 -5.39 1.34 -13.06
CA TRP A 52 -6.57 1.83 -13.77
C TRP A 52 -7.36 0.69 -14.42
N LEU A 53 -6.69 -0.23 -15.12
CA LEU A 53 -7.32 -1.43 -15.70
C LEU A 53 -7.92 -2.33 -14.62
N GLY A 54 -7.17 -2.61 -13.55
CA GLY A 54 -7.63 -3.41 -12.42
C GLY A 54 -8.86 -2.81 -11.75
N ALA A 55 -8.94 -1.49 -11.69
CA ALA A 55 -10.11 -0.80 -11.16
C ALA A 55 -11.38 -1.06 -11.98
N GLN A 56 -11.26 -1.49 -13.20
CA GLN A 56 -12.40 -1.84 -14.08
C GLN A 56 -12.94 -3.25 -13.87
N VAL A 57 -12.19 -4.09 -13.15
CA VAL A 57 -12.59 -5.48 -12.87
C VAL A 57 -13.35 -5.57 -11.55
N VAL A 58 -14.49 -6.24 -11.57
CA VAL A 58 -15.24 -6.60 -10.36
C VAL A 58 -14.85 -8.02 -9.98
N LEU A 59 -14.27 -8.17 -8.81
CA LEU A 59 -13.98 -9.48 -8.23
C LEU A 59 -15.15 -9.96 -7.36
N ASP A 60 -15.32 -11.27 -7.31
CA ASP A 60 -16.16 -11.87 -6.28
C ASP A 60 -15.62 -11.52 -4.89
N PRO A 61 -16.48 -11.06 -3.95
CA PRO A 61 -16.05 -10.63 -2.62
C PRO A 61 -15.24 -11.67 -1.86
N LEU A 62 -15.62 -12.96 -1.94
CA LEU A 62 -14.91 -14.03 -1.23
C LEU A 62 -13.51 -14.29 -1.83
N VAL A 63 -13.41 -14.26 -3.15
CA VAL A 63 -12.10 -14.41 -3.84
C VAL A 63 -11.19 -13.24 -3.48
N PHE A 64 -11.72 -12.05 -3.46
CA PHE A 64 -11.03 -10.84 -3.05
C PHE A 64 -10.47 -10.93 -1.62
N GLU A 65 -11.33 -11.26 -0.65
CA GLU A 65 -10.96 -11.34 0.77
C GLU A 65 -9.88 -12.40 1.01
N ARG A 66 -9.98 -13.56 0.35
CA ARG A 66 -8.98 -14.63 0.46
C ARG A 66 -7.63 -14.25 -0.11
N ILE A 67 -7.60 -13.65 -1.31
CA ILE A 67 -6.35 -13.17 -1.92
C ILE A 67 -5.70 -12.12 -1.02
N LEU A 68 -6.49 -11.18 -0.53
CA LEU A 68 -6.02 -10.14 0.38
C LEU A 68 -5.46 -10.72 1.67
N ALA A 69 -6.18 -11.63 2.33
CA ALA A 69 -5.74 -12.25 3.58
C ALA A 69 -4.41 -12.99 3.42
N VAL A 70 -4.26 -13.80 2.37
CA VAL A 70 -2.99 -14.51 2.07
C VAL A 70 -1.84 -13.52 1.84
N CYS A 71 -2.06 -12.48 1.04
CA CYS A 71 -1.05 -11.46 0.78
C CYS A 71 -0.62 -10.73 2.06
N LEU A 72 -1.59 -10.36 2.92
CA LEU A 72 -1.30 -9.70 4.21
C LEU A 72 -0.53 -10.61 5.15
N LEU A 73 -0.86 -11.91 5.22
CA LEU A 73 -0.13 -12.89 6.03
C LEU A 73 1.31 -13.06 5.59
N VAL A 74 1.54 -13.20 4.27
CA VAL A 74 2.90 -13.30 3.71
C VAL A 74 3.71 -12.05 4.03
N ALA A 75 3.11 -10.87 3.85
CA ALA A 75 3.75 -9.59 4.17
C ALA A 75 4.06 -9.47 5.67
N ALA A 76 3.11 -9.84 6.53
CA ALA A 76 3.28 -9.83 7.99
C ALA A 76 4.38 -10.80 8.44
N ALA A 77 4.35 -12.04 7.99
CA ALA A 77 5.35 -13.07 8.29
C ALA A 77 6.77 -12.57 7.95
N ARG A 78 6.90 -11.90 6.81
CA ARG A 78 8.17 -11.30 6.38
C ARG A 78 8.62 -10.15 7.28
N LEU A 79 7.74 -9.23 7.60
CA LEU A 79 8.06 -8.07 8.44
C LEU A 79 8.35 -8.44 9.90
N LEU A 80 7.74 -9.51 10.39
CA LEU A 80 8.01 -10.06 11.73
C LEU A 80 9.32 -10.86 11.80
N GLY A 81 10.00 -11.05 10.66
CA GLY A 81 11.31 -11.68 10.61
C GLY A 81 11.29 -13.21 10.55
N LEU A 82 10.13 -13.84 10.27
CA LEU A 82 10.01 -15.30 10.18
C LEU A 82 10.88 -15.92 9.06
N PHE A 83 11.28 -15.11 8.07
CA PHE A 83 12.16 -15.52 6.97
C PHE A 83 13.60 -15.00 7.12
N GLY A 84 14.01 -14.64 8.33
CA GLY A 84 15.32 -14.08 8.65
C GLY A 84 15.45 -12.58 8.36
N SER A 85 16.33 -11.91 9.09
CA SER A 85 16.68 -10.50 8.83
C SER A 85 17.85 -10.46 7.85
N PRO A 86 17.74 -9.79 6.72
CA PRO A 86 18.90 -9.64 5.83
C PRO A 86 19.83 -8.58 6.40
N GLU A 87 20.89 -8.98 7.06
CA GLU A 87 22.04 -8.11 7.37
C GLU A 87 22.93 -7.85 6.14
N LYS A 88 22.44 -8.22 4.96
CA LYS A 88 23.18 -8.09 3.70
C LYS A 88 22.94 -6.71 3.08
N PRO A 89 23.94 -6.15 2.36
CA PRO A 89 23.83 -4.82 1.76
C PRO A 89 22.69 -4.73 0.73
N VAL A 90 22.18 -3.51 0.56
CA VAL A 90 21.16 -3.19 -0.44
C VAL A 90 21.73 -3.45 -1.84
N GLN A 91 20.94 -4.09 -2.69
CA GLN A 91 21.29 -4.42 -4.07
C GLN A 91 20.62 -3.46 -5.06
N PRO A 92 21.17 -3.26 -6.25
CA PRO A 92 20.51 -2.51 -7.30
C PRO A 92 19.20 -3.19 -7.72
N VAL A 93 18.22 -2.38 -8.09
CA VAL A 93 16.91 -2.85 -8.55
C VAL A 93 17.06 -3.58 -9.87
N ASN A 94 16.54 -4.79 -9.94
CA ASN A 94 16.40 -5.53 -11.21
C ASN A 94 15.18 -4.98 -11.96
N THR A 95 15.42 -4.16 -12.98
CA THR A 95 14.38 -3.44 -13.71
C THR A 95 13.31 -4.35 -14.34
N PRO A 96 13.63 -5.44 -15.05
CA PRO A 96 12.63 -6.39 -15.55
C PRO A 96 11.70 -6.96 -14.47
N VAL A 97 12.26 -7.36 -13.33
CA VAL A 97 11.48 -7.90 -12.20
C VAL A 97 10.62 -6.80 -11.57
N ALA A 98 11.16 -5.58 -11.47
CA ALA A 98 10.42 -4.44 -10.94
C ALA A 98 9.24 -4.04 -11.85
N LEU A 99 9.41 -4.05 -13.16
CA LEU A 99 8.34 -3.81 -14.13
C LEU A 99 7.24 -4.90 -14.03
N ALA A 100 7.62 -6.18 -14.02
CA ALA A 100 6.67 -7.28 -13.91
C ALA A 100 5.88 -7.23 -12.59
N SER A 101 6.59 -7.09 -11.47
CA SER A 101 5.95 -6.99 -10.15
C SER A 101 5.12 -5.71 -9.99
N GLY A 102 5.58 -4.59 -10.57
CA GLY A 102 4.82 -3.34 -10.61
C GLY A 102 3.47 -3.50 -11.30
N GLY A 103 3.45 -4.18 -12.47
CA GLY A 103 2.21 -4.48 -13.19
C GLY A 103 1.24 -5.33 -12.38
N VAL A 104 1.72 -6.42 -11.77
CA VAL A 104 0.90 -7.29 -10.92
C VAL A 104 0.37 -6.52 -9.69
N LEU A 105 1.24 -5.79 -9.00
CA LEU A 105 0.85 -4.99 -7.83
C LEU A 105 -0.14 -3.90 -8.19
N GLY A 106 0.03 -3.26 -9.36
CA GLY A 106 -0.90 -2.27 -9.87
C GLY A 106 -2.28 -2.87 -10.14
N ALA A 107 -2.35 -3.99 -10.88
CA ALA A 107 -3.60 -4.67 -11.18
C ALA A 107 -4.36 -5.05 -9.89
N VAL A 108 -3.68 -5.74 -8.97
CA VAL A 108 -4.24 -6.13 -7.65
C VAL A 108 -4.67 -4.90 -6.87
N SER A 109 -3.84 -3.84 -6.85
CA SER A 109 -4.16 -2.57 -6.19
C SER A 109 -5.44 -1.93 -6.71
N GLY A 110 -5.59 -1.89 -8.05
CA GLY A 110 -6.77 -1.36 -8.70
C GLY A 110 -8.03 -2.17 -8.42
N MET A 111 -7.95 -3.50 -8.53
CA MET A 111 -9.06 -4.41 -8.21
C MET A 111 -9.54 -4.26 -6.77
N ILE A 112 -8.60 -4.12 -5.84
CA ILE A 112 -8.84 -4.14 -4.38
C ILE A 112 -9.16 -2.74 -3.83
N GLY A 113 -8.61 -1.68 -4.42
CA GLY A 113 -8.77 -0.32 -3.90
C GLY A 113 -7.82 0.02 -2.72
N ILE A 114 -6.67 -0.67 -2.58
CA ILE A 114 -5.74 -0.50 -1.44
C ILE A 114 -4.52 0.37 -1.79
N GLY A 115 -4.32 0.73 -3.07
CA GLY A 115 -3.16 1.52 -3.50
C GLY A 115 -1.84 0.74 -3.61
N GLY A 116 -1.81 -0.57 -3.30
CA GLY A 116 -0.73 -1.53 -3.56
C GLY A 116 0.56 -1.38 -2.76
N GLY A 117 0.79 -0.27 -2.09
CA GLY A 117 2.03 -0.02 -1.36
C GLY A 117 2.26 -0.91 -0.14
N ILE A 118 1.18 -1.48 0.39
CA ILE A 118 1.25 -2.47 1.49
C ILE A 118 2.05 -3.72 1.07
N PHE A 119 2.05 -4.05 -0.22
CA PHE A 119 2.80 -5.17 -0.78
C PHE A 119 4.19 -4.73 -1.27
N LEU A 120 4.32 -3.49 -1.76
CA LEU A 120 5.59 -3.00 -2.29
C LEU A 120 6.66 -2.86 -1.21
N SER A 121 6.31 -2.36 -0.01
CA SER A 121 7.29 -2.21 1.08
C SER A 121 7.94 -3.54 1.49
N PRO A 122 7.18 -4.62 1.79
CA PRO A 122 7.76 -5.93 2.06
C PRO A 122 8.58 -6.49 0.89
N LEU A 123 8.11 -6.30 -0.35
CA LEU A 123 8.81 -6.76 -1.55
C LEU A 123 10.19 -6.11 -1.70
N LEU A 124 10.26 -4.78 -1.55
CA LEU A 124 11.52 -4.04 -1.63
C LEU A 124 12.53 -4.48 -0.57
N ILE A 125 12.06 -4.73 0.66
CA ILE A 125 12.88 -5.21 1.77
C ILE A 125 13.32 -6.67 1.51
N LEU A 126 12.42 -7.53 1.05
CA LEU A 126 12.69 -8.93 0.74
C LEU A 126 13.76 -9.08 -0.35
N LEU A 127 13.62 -8.32 -1.43
CA LEU A 127 14.57 -8.34 -2.54
C LEU A 127 15.84 -7.53 -2.24
N ARG A 128 15.93 -6.91 -1.06
CA ARG A 128 17.05 -6.05 -0.63
C ARG A 128 17.30 -4.87 -1.57
N TRP A 129 16.26 -4.36 -2.20
CA TRP A 129 16.35 -3.21 -3.10
C TRP A 129 16.23 -1.87 -2.38
N ALA A 130 15.73 -1.89 -1.13
CA ALA A 130 15.62 -0.71 -0.30
C ALA A 130 15.67 -1.06 1.20
N GLU A 131 16.20 -0.13 1.98
CA GLU A 131 16.04 -0.12 3.43
C GLU A 131 14.60 0.26 3.83
N ALA A 132 14.19 -0.03 5.06
CA ALA A 132 12.83 0.16 5.53
C ALA A 132 12.28 1.58 5.33
N ARG A 133 13.08 2.61 5.59
CA ARG A 133 12.65 4.02 5.38
C ARG A 133 12.52 4.38 3.93
N THR A 134 13.44 3.93 3.08
CA THR A 134 13.37 4.09 1.63
C THR A 134 12.18 3.33 1.05
N ALA A 135 11.96 2.09 1.50
CA ALA A 135 10.79 1.29 1.10
C ALA A 135 9.48 2.01 1.47
N ALA A 136 9.39 2.57 2.68
CA ALA A 136 8.22 3.35 3.12
C ALA A 136 7.99 4.60 2.25
N ALA A 137 9.06 5.35 1.95
CA ALA A 137 8.99 6.54 1.10
C ALA A 137 8.52 6.22 -0.32
N VAL A 138 9.09 5.18 -0.93
CA VAL A 138 8.75 4.70 -2.28
C VAL A 138 7.31 4.17 -2.31
N SER A 139 6.93 3.38 -1.31
CA SER A 139 5.57 2.84 -1.20
C SER A 139 4.52 3.93 -0.96
N ALA A 140 4.85 4.99 -0.24
CA ALA A 140 3.92 6.11 -0.04
C ALA A 140 3.58 6.78 -1.37
N LEU A 141 4.58 7.09 -2.23
CA LEU A 141 4.30 7.63 -3.56
C LEU A 141 3.59 6.60 -4.45
N PHE A 142 3.95 5.33 -4.34
CA PHE A 142 3.30 4.25 -5.09
C PHE A 142 1.81 4.13 -4.74
N ILE A 143 1.44 4.20 -3.45
CA ILE A 143 0.04 4.25 -3.01
C ILE A 143 -0.66 5.45 -3.63
N LEU A 144 -0.04 6.63 -3.56
CA LEU A 144 -0.63 7.87 -4.06
C LEU A 144 -0.99 7.76 -5.55
N VAL A 145 -0.04 7.37 -6.40
CA VAL A 145 -0.25 7.34 -7.84
C VAL A 145 -1.19 6.20 -8.28
N ASN A 146 -1.08 5.02 -7.65
CA ASN A 146 -1.98 3.90 -7.96
C ASN A 146 -3.39 4.12 -7.43
N SER A 147 -3.53 4.78 -6.26
CA SER A 147 -4.86 5.17 -5.76
C SER A 147 -5.50 6.23 -6.64
N ALA A 148 -4.73 7.17 -7.19
CA ALA A 148 -5.25 8.14 -8.15
C ALA A 148 -5.72 7.45 -9.45
N ALA A 149 -4.91 6.55 -10.01
CA ALA A 149 -5.27 5.78 -11.20
C ALA A 149 -6.50 4.87 -10.96
N GLY A 150 -6.53 4.18 -9.81
CA GLY A 150 -7.66 3.35 -9.40
C GLY A 150 -8.92 4.15 -9.14
N ALA A 151 -8.80 5.33 -8.52
CA ALA A 151 -9.94 6.23 -8.27
C ALA A 151 -10.53 6.75 -9.58
N LEU A 152 -9.69 7.09 -10.55
CA LEU A 152 -10.14 7.47 -11.89
C LEU A 152 -10.94 6.35 -12.55
N GLY A 153 -10.44 5.11 -12.50
CA GLY A 153 -11.14 3.94 -13.02
C GLY A 153 -12.47 3.65 -12.31
N ALA A 154 -12.50 3.76 -10.99
CA ALA A 154 -13.71 3.58 -10.18
C ALA A 154 -14.74 4.69 -10.45
N PHE A 155 -14.30 5.94 -10.56
CA PHE A 155 -15.16 7.07 -10.92
C PHE A 155 -15.80 6.91 -12.30
N GLN A 156 -15.05 6.45 -13.31
CA GLN A 156 -15.55 6.18 -14.65
C GLN A 156 -16.63 5.08 -14.67
N ARG A 157 -16.67 4.24 -13.64
CA ARG A 157 -17.72 3.21 -13.45
C ARG A 157 -18.95 3.72 -12.71
N GLY A 158 -18.98 5.00 -12.35
CA GLY A 158 -20.09 5.61 -11.63
C GLY A 158 -20.06 5.36 -10.11
N GLU A 159 -18.93 4.89 -9.55
CA GLU A 159 -18.77 4.81 -8.10
C GLU A 159 -18.74 6.23 -7.49
N SER A 160 -19.33 6.40 -6.31
CA SER A 160 -19.41 7.69 -5.62
C SER A 160 -18.75 7.66 -4.25
N VAL A 161 -18.36 8.83 -3.77
CA VAL A 161 -17.81 8.99 -2.41
C VAL A 161 -18.97 9.14 -1.42
N HIS A 162 -19.01 8.26 -0.41
CA HIS A 162 -20.04 8.30 0.61
C HIS A 162 -19.91 9.55 1.51
N SER A 163 -21.04 10.14 1.93
CA SER A 163 -21.07 11.38 2.72
C SER A 163 -20.32 11.34 4.05
N GLY A 164 -20.21 10.16 4.68
CA GLY A 164 -19.45 9.92 5.91
C GLY A 164 -17.92 9.87 5.75
N THR A 165 -17.40 9.84 4.53
CA THR A 165 -15.96 9.68 4.26
C THR A 165 -15.10 10.80 4.85
N GLY A 166 -15.64 12.02 4.99
CA GLY A 166 -14.90 13.18 5.51
C GLY A 166 -14.38 12.98 6.93
N VAL A 167 -15.19 12.43 7.83
CA VAL A 167 -14.79 12.16 9.23
C VAL A 167 -13.68 11.13 9.31
N TRP A 168 -13.83 10.04 8.55
CA TRP A 168 -12.82 8.97 8.47
C TRP A 168 -11.52 9.48 7.87
N MET A 169 -11.61 10.35 6.86
CA MET A 169 -10.44 10.99 6.24
C MET A 169 -9.70 11.88 7.24
N ALA A 170 -10.39 12.70 8.02
CA ALA A 170 -9.77 13.55 9.04
C ALA A 170 -9.00 12.73 10.08
N ALA A 171 -9.61 11.66 10.60
CA ALA A 171 -8.97 10.76 11.55
C ALA A 171 -7.74 10.07 10.94
N ALA A 172 -7.85 9.58 9.70
CA ALA A 172 -6.76 8.94 8.99
C ALA A 172 -5.60 9.92 8.69
N MET A 173 -5.90 11.15 8.34
CA MET A 173 -4.88 12.20 8.12
C MET A 173 -4.13 12.56 9.40
N LEU A 174 -4.80 12.67 10.54
CA LEU A 174 -4.15 12.88 11.83
C LEU A 174 -3.20 11.73 12.16
N GLY A 175 -3.67 10.49 11.97
CA GLY A 175 -2.82 9.30 12.12
C GLY A 175 -1.62 9.30 11.16
N ALA A 176 -1.83 9.72 9.92
CA ALA A 176 -0.76 9.82 8.92
C ALA A 176 0.29 10.89 9.28
N LEU A 177 -0.16 12.06 9.72
CA LEU A 177 0.74 13.14 10.15
C LEU A 177 1.65 12.70 11.31
N LEU A 178 1.08 12.10 12.33
CA LEU A 178 1.81 11.64 13.50
C LEU A 178 2.69 10.41 13.16
N GLY A 179 2.09 9.40 12.54
CA GLY A 179 2.76 8.14 12.23
C GLY A 179 3.91 8.30 11.25
N SER A 180 3.73 9.06 10.17
CA SER A 180 4.78 9.27 9.19
C SER A 180 5.91 10.17 9.72
N HIS A 181 5.59 11.17 10.56
CA HIS A 181 6.61 11.98 11.23
C HIS A 181 7.50 11.14 12.16
N LEU A 182 6.88 10.31 13.00
CA LEU A 182 7.60 9.42 13.91
C LEU A 182 8.39 8.37 13.12
N GLY A 183 7.80 7.76 12.10
CA GLY A 183 8.43 6.74 11.26
C GLY A 183 9.62 7.27 10.46
N ALA A 184 9.49 8.47 9.89
CA ALA A 184 10.55 9.06 9.09
C ALA A 184 11.75 9.52 9.91
N ARG A 185 11.55 9.96 11.15
CA ARG A 185 12.57 10.68 11.91
C ARG A 185 12.99 10.03 13.25
N ARG A 186 12.05 9.43 13.99
CA ARG A 186 12.26 9.05 15.38
C ARG A 186 12.29 7.55 15.65
N LEU A 187 11.45 6.75 14.97
CA LEU A 187 11.38 5.32 15.21
C LEU A 187 12.52 4.58 14.52
N SER A 188 13.06 3.55 15.20
CA SER A 188 14.03 2.67 14.56
C SER A 188 13.34 1.84 13.46
N PRO A 189 14.06 1.46 12.37
CA PRO A 189 13.50 0.65 11.30
C PRO A 189 12.86 -0.66 11.78
N ARG A 190 13.44 -1.29 12.81
CA ARG A 190 12.92 -2.53 13.41
C ARG A 190 11.57 -2.33 14.09
N TRP A 191 11.36 -1.21 14.80
CA TRP A 191 10.07 -0.88 15.41
C TRP A 191 9.00 -0.61 14.37
N VAL A 192 9.32 0.15 13.31
CA VAL A 192 8.39 0.40 12.20
C VAL A 192 7.95 -0.91 11.55
N GLN A 193 8.90 -1.82 11.28
CA GLN A 193 8.61 -3.13 10.69
C GLN A 193 7.72 -3.99 11.60
N ARG A 194 8.02 -4.05 12.90
CA ARG A 194 7.23 -4.83 13.88
C ARG A 194 5.81 -4.29 13.99
N MET A 195 5.65 -2.99 14.15
CA MET A 195 4.31 -2.37 14.22
C MET A 195 3.49 -2.63 12.96
N LEU A 196 4.11 -2.46 11.79
CA LEU A 196 3.45 -2.77 10.52
C LEU A 196 3.07 -4.26 10.45
N GLY A 197 3.97 -5.16 10.83
CA GLY A 197 3.70 -6.60 10.86
C GLY A 197 2.52 -6.96 11.77
N ILE A 198 2.45 -6.38 12.96
CA ILE A 198 1.32 -6.60 13.89
C ILE A 198 -0.01 -6.12 13.27
N VAL A 199 -0.02 -4.93 12.68
CA VAL A 199 -1.22 -4.38 12.02
C VAL A 199 -1.67 -5.29 10.88
N LEU A 200 -0.74 -5.82 10.09
CA LEU A 200 -1.05 -6.73 8.99
C LEU A 200 -1.61 -8.08 9.49
N VAL A 201 -1.09 -8.61 10.60
CA VAL A 201 -1.65 -9.82 11.24
C VAL A 201 -3.08 -9.56 11.69
N LEU A 202 -3.33 -8.47 12.41
CA LEU A 202 -4.68 -8.13 12.87
C LEU A 202 -5.65 -7.93 11.71
N ALA A 203 -5.19 -7.26 10.64
CA ALA A 203 -5.99 -7.07 9.44
C ALA A 203 -6.31 -8.39 8.72
N SER A 204 -5.33 -9.30 8.62
CA SER A 204 -5.54 -10.60 7.99
C SER A 204 -6.46 -11.51 8.81
N LEU A 205 -6.28 -11.55 10.13
CA LEU A 205 -7.14 -12.34 11.02
C LEU A 205 -8.61 -11.92 10.90
N LYS A 206 -8.87 -10.62 10.78
CA LYS A 206 -10.21 -10.10 10.59
C LYS A 206 -10.87 -10.56 9.29
N LEU A 207 -10.10 -10.80 8.23
CA LEU A 207 -10.63 -11.28 6.95
C LEU A 207 -10.99 -12.78 6.98
N PHE A 208 -10.49 -13.52 7.98
CA PHE A 208 -10.84 -14.93 8.18
C PHE A 208 -12.01 -15.13 9.16
N VAL A 209 -12.33 -14.10 9.95
CA VAL A 209 -13.46 -14.13 10.88
C VAL A 209 -14.62 -13.40 10.23
N PRO A 210 -15.72 -14.08 9.91
CA PRO A 210 -16.90 -13.50 9.28
C PRO A 210 -17.59 -12.43 10.15
#